data_7039e7faf3cc37c13b79029e7d7834bf
#
_entry.id   7039e7faf3cc37c13b79029e7d7834bf
#
_cell.length_a   1.000
_cell.length_b   1.000
_cell.length_c   1.000
_cell.angle_alpha   90.00
_cell.angle_beta   90.00
_cell.angle_gamma   90.00
#
_symmetry.space_group_name_H-M   'P 1'
#
loop_
_entity.id
_entity.type
_entity.pdbx_description
1 polymer ?
#
loop_
_entity_poly.entity_id
_entity_poly.type
_entity_poly.pdbx_seq_one_letter_code
_entity_poly.pdbx_strand_id
1 'polypeptide(L)'
;MKRRDFIKKSVFAVGSTLLAGSAMKSLAAMNIDDEMSESNESKQDKMKIVVLTGSPRRNGNSAYLADQFIKGAQEKGHEIYRFDCAFKQVEPCRACNRCGMDGPCIFDDDFSELRPHLIEADMVVFATPMYYFG
;
A
#
# COMPACT_ATOMS: atom_id res chain seq x y z
N MET A 1 9.30 9.34 -26.25
CA MET A 1 9.24 7.89 -26.53
C MET A 1 7.80 7.41 -26.38
N LYS A 2 7.17 6.92 -27.45
CA LYS A 2 5.77 6.47 -27.40
C LYS A 2 5.71 5.04 -26.85
N ARG A 3 4.75 4.76 -25.97
CA ARG A 3 4.57 3.44 -25.30
C ARG A 3 4.54 2.22 -26.24
N ARG A 4 4.30 2.43 -27.51
CA ARG A 4 4.27 1.39 -28.56
C ARG A 4 5.65 0.89 -28.99
N ASP A 5 6.71 1.66 -28.78
CA ASP A 5 8.07 1.30 -29.23
C ASP A 5 8.80 0.39 -28.23
N PHE A 6 8.32 0.34 -26.99
CA PHE A 6 8.88 -0.54 -25.94
C PHE A 6 8.52 -2.02 -26.21
N ILE A 7 7.31 -2.28 -26.69
CA ILE A 7 6.80 -3.65 -26.90
C ILE A 7 7.47 -4.31 -28.13
N LYS A 8 7.90 -3.52 -29.13
CA LYS A 8 8.54 -4.06 -30.34
C LYS A 8 9.99 -4.47 -30.16
N LYS A 9 10.66 -4.00 -29.12
CA LYS A 9 12.08 -4.36 -28.84
C LYS A 9 12.27 -5.60 -28.00
N SER A 10 11.24 -6.11 -27.33
CA SER A 10 11.31 -7.30 -26.48
C SER A 10 11.05 -8.63 -27.19
N VAL A 11 10.66 -8.61 -28.48
CA VAL A 11 10.27 -9.83 -29.21
C VAL A 11 11.40 -10.39 -30.10
N PHE A 12 12.56 -9.70 -30.20
CA PHE A 12 13.63 -10.08 -31.15
C PHE A 12 14.85 -10.77 -30.52
N ALA A 13 14.77 -11.27 -29.31
CA ALA A 13 15.91 -11.92 -28.63
C ALA A 13 15.71 -13.42 -28.35
N VAL A 14 14.82 -14.10 -29.06
CA VAL A 14 14.71 -15.56 -28.99
C VAL A 14 14.68 -16.15 -30.39
N GLY A 15 15.83 -16.41 -30.95
CA GLY A 15 15.92 -17.10 -32.23
C GLY A 15 17.34 -17.16 -32.72
N SER A 16 18.09 -18.20 -32.40
CA SER A 16 19.11 -18.87 -33.22
C SER A 16 20.15 -19.58 -32.38
N THR A 17 19.95 -20.84 -32.10
CA THR A 17 21.02 -21.87 -32.16
C THR A 17 20.35 -23.22 -32.32
N LEU A 18 20.19 -23.67 -33.55
CA LEU A 18 20.02 -25.04 -33.93
C LEU A 18 21.40 -25.57 -34.36
N LEU A 19 21.71 -26.76 -33.91
CA LEU A 19 22.50 -27.86 -34.49
C LEU A 19 23.61 -28.36 -33.55
N ALA A 20 23.45 -29.49 -33.04
CA ALA A 20 23.99 -30.81 -33.33
C ALA A 20 24.39 -31.53 -32.06
N GLY A 21 24.00 -32.80 -31.93
CA GLY A 21 24.73 -33.75 -31.11
C GLY A 21 23.87 -34.59 -30.14
N SER A 22 23.43 -35.71 -30.69
CA SER A 22 22.91 -36.92 -30.04
C SER A 22 23.51 -37.24 -28.67
N ALA A 23 22.63 -37.47 -27.68
CA ALA A 23 22.73 -38.63 -26.76
C ALA A 23 21.45 -38.70 -25.88
N MET A 24 20.64 -39.72 -26.12
CA MET A 24 19.62 -40.18 -25.19
C MET A 24 20.28 -40.60 -23.88
N LYS A 25 19.83 -40.04 -22.76
CA LYS A 25 19.80 -40.74 -21.46
C LYS A 25 18.76 -40.14 -20.55
N SER A 26 17.76 -41.00 -20.24
CA SER A 26 16.99 -41.15 -19.03
C SER A 26 16.22 -39.92 -18.50
N LEU A 27 14.89 -40.05 -18.65
CA LEU A 27 13.93 -39.42 -17.74
C LEU A 27 14.32 -39.73 -16.29
N ALA A 28 14.77 -38.74 -15.57
CA ALA A 28 14.76 -38.74 -14.13
C ALA A 28 14.00 -37.48 -13.71
N ALA A 29 12.99 -37.68 -12.90
CA ALA A 29 12.12 -36.70 -12.32
C ALA A 29 12.82 -35.37 -11.98
N MET A 30 12.43 -34.28 -12.64
CA MET A 30 12.68 -32.95 -12.12
C MET A 30 11.70 -32.75 -10.97
N ASN A 31 12.20 -33.02 -9.77
CA ASN A 31 11.65 -32.44 -8.58
C ASN A 31 11.74 -30.91 -8.76
N ILE A 32 10.62 -30.27 -8.99
CA ILE A 32 10.45 -28.85 -8.77
C ILE A 32 10.29 -28.71 -7.26
N ASP A 33 11.39 -28.87 -6.54
CA ASP A 33 11.49 -28.44 -5.16
C ASP A 33 11.54 -26.93 -5.18
N ASP A 34 10.46 -26.33 -4.92
CA ASP A 34 10.06 -25.32 -3.97
C ASP A 34 11.25 -24.58 -3.30
N GLU A 35 12.03 -23.84 -4.10
CA GLU A 35 12.95 -22.83 -3.58
C GLU A 35 12.34 -21.43 -3.75
N MET A 36 11.19 -21.22 -3.12
CA MET A 36 10.63 -19.90 -2.94
C MET A 36 10.35 -19.65 -1.47
N SER A 37 11.39 -19.62 -0.66
CA SER A 37 11.33 -18.90 0.63
C SER A 37 12.72 -18.76 1.25
N GLU A 38 13.58 -18.00 0.62
CA GLU A 38 14.49 -17.20 1.42
C GLU A 38 13.79 -15.89 1.69
N SER A 39 12.98 -15.89 2.73
CA SER A 39 12.56 -14.68 3.41
C SER A 39 13.80 -13.95 3.86
N ASN A 40 14.17 -12.93 3.10
CA ASN A 40 15.00 -11.85 3.58
C ASN A 40 14.30 -11.31 4.84
N GLU A 41 14.70 -11.83 5.98
CA GLU A 41 14.39 -11.29 7.29
C GLU A 41 15.19 -9.99 7.44
N SER A 42 14.88 -9.02 6.55
CA SER A 42 15.26 -7.65 6.74
C SER A 42 14.61 -7.23 8.05
N LYS A 43 15.44 -6.82 9.01
CA LYS A 43 15.06 -6.12 10.23
C LYS A 43 13.94 -5.15 9.87
N GLN A 44 12.68 -5.55 10.07
CA GLN A 44 11.53 -4.72 9.73
C GLN A 44 11.52 -3.57 10.72
N ASP A 45 11.97 -2.41 10.26
CA ASP A 45 11.89 -1.20 11.05
C ASP A 45 10.41 -0.95 11.39
N LYS A 46 10.14 -0.73 12.68
CA LYS A 46 8.79 -0.43 13.17
C LYS A 46 8.30 0.87 12.53
N MET A 47 7.24 0.78 11.74
CA MET A 47 6.63 1.93 11.05
C MET A 47 5.43 2.45 11.83
N LYS A 48 5.21 3.76 11.76
CA LYS A 48 3.98 4.44 12.19
C LYS A 48 3.05 4.59 10.99
N ILE A 49 1.90 3.93 11.04
CA ILE A 49 0.95 3.88 9.93
C ILE A 49 -0.37 4.52 10.34
N VAL A 50 -0.82 5.50 9.58
CA VAL A 50 -2.15 6.12 9.76
C VAL A 50 -3.11 5.52 8.75
N VAL A 51 -4.24 4.99 9.23
CA VAL A 51 -5.30 4.43 8.39
C VAL A 51 -6.54 5.33 8.46
N LEU A 52 -6.86 5.96 7.33
CA LEU A 52 -8.02 6.83 7.17
C LEU A 52 -9.16 6.05 6.52
N THR A 53 -10.30 5.92 7.20
CA THR A 53 -11.48 5.24 6.63
C THR A 53 -12.59 6.23 6.33
N GLY A 54 -13.09 6.23 5.09
CA GLY A 54 -14.14 7.15 4.62
C GLY A 54 -15.54 6.56 4.65
N SER A 55 -15.71 5.29 5.07
CA SER A 55 -17.03 4.63 5.06
C SER A 55 -17.86 4.95 6.30
N PRO A 56 -19.13 5.38 6.15
CA PRO A 56 -20.06 5.54 7.28
C PRO A 56 -20.58 4.19 7.81
N ARG A 57 -20.33 3.09 7.10
CA ARG A 57 -20.77 1.75 7.52
C ARG A 57 -19.65 1.05 8.28
N ARG A 58 -19.80 0.93 9.60
CA ARG A 58 -18.79 0.27 10.47
C ARG A 58 -18.51 -1.19 10.09
N ASN A 59 -19.51 -1.91 9.59
CA ASN A 59 -19.40 -3.31 9.18
C ASN A 59 -19.46 -3.48 7.65
N GLY A 60 -19.00 -2.45 6.90
CA GLY A 60 -18.94 -2.49 5.43
C GLY A 60 -17.63 -3.08 4.91
N ASN A 61 -17.59 -3.36 3.60
CA ASN A 61 -16.42 -3.95 2.95
C ASN A 61 -15.14 -3.13 3.14
N SER A 62 -15.24 -1.78 3.05
CA SER A 62 -14.07 -0.90 3.26
C SER A 62 -13.54 -0.99 4.69
N ALA A 63 -14.44 -1.07 5.69
CA ALA A 63 -14.06 -1.23 7.09
C ALA A 63 -13.40 -2.60 7.31
N TYR A 64 -13.97 -3.66 6.76
CA TYR A 64 -13.40 -5.02 6.84
C TYR A 64 -12.00 -5.08 6.23
N LEU A 65 -11.79 -4.50 5.04
CA LEU A 65 -10.47 -4.46 4.40
C LEU A 65 -9.46 -3.67 5.24
N ALA A 66 -9.87 -2.53 5.80
CA ALA A 66 -9.04 -1.75 6.70
C ALA A 66 -8.66 -2.56 7.95
N ASP A 67 -9.60 -3.29 8.53
CA ASP A 67 -9.35 -4.14 9.71
C ASP A 67 -8.36 -5.27 9.41
N GLN A 68 -8.48 -5.93 8.24
CA GLN A 68 -7.53 -6.97 7.82
C GLN A 68 -6.13 -6.39 7.60
N PHE A 69 -6.03 -5.22 6.97
CA PHE A 69 -4.76 -4.53 6.80
C PHE A 69 -4.12 -4.20 8.17
N ILE A 70 -4.91 -3.60 9.08
CA ILE A 70 -4.46 -3.23 10.43
C ILE A 70 -3.94 -4.46 11.17
N LYS A 71 -4.70 -5.56 11.14
CA LYS A 71 -4.30 -6.81 11.78
C LYS A 71 -2.96 -7.32 11.25
N GLY A 72 -2.80 -7.41 9.92
CA GLY A 72 -1.56 -7.87 9.32
C GLY A 72 -0.36 -6.97 9.63
N ALA A 73 -0.57 -5.64 9.65
CA ALA A 73 0.48 -4.68 10.00
C ALA A 73 0.88 -4.77 11.48
N GLN A 74 -0.09 -4.94 12.38
CA GLN A 74 0.18 -5.14 13.81
C GLN A 74 0.92 -6.46 14.09
N GLU A 75 0.59 -7.53 13.39
CA GLU A 75 1.30 -8.82 13.47
C GLU A 75 2.78 -8.69 13.06
N LYS A 76 3.10 -7.71 12.21
CA LYS A 76 4.47 -7.36 11.82
C LYS A 76 5.14 -6.35 12.76
N GLY A 77 4.47 -5.92 13.82
CA GLY A 77 5.02 -5.02 14.85
C GLY A 77 4.93 -3.54 14.52
N HIS A 78 4.19 -3.14 13.47
CA HIS A 78 3.97 -1.75 13.14
C HIS A 78 2.99 -1.07 14.11
N GLU A 79 3.14 0.25 14.28
CA GLU A 79 2.24 1.07 15.09
C GLU A 79 1.14 1.64 14.20
N ILE A 80 -0.12 1.40 14.57
CA ILE A 80 -1.26 1.79 13.76
C ILE A 80 -2.12 2.81 14.49
N TYR A 81 -2.41 3.93 13.83
CA TYR A 81 -3.44 4.87 14.24
C TYR A 81 -4.57 4.86 13.21
N ARG A 82 -5.79 4.52 13.65
CA ARG A 82 -6.97 4.51 12.78
C ARG A 82 -7.82 5.75 13.05
N PHE A 83 -8.25 6.41 11.96
CA PHE A 83 -9.13 7.56 12.00
C PHE A 83 -10.32 7.35 11.07
N ASP A 84 -11.52 7.25 11.65
CA ASP A 84 -12.76 6.99 10.92
C ASP A 84 -13.41 8.33 10.51
N CYS A 85 -13.03 8.86 9.35
CA CYS A 85 -13.42 10.20 8.87
C CYS A 85 -14.93 10.43 8.86
N ALA A 86 -15.73 9.40 8.59
CA ALA A 86 -17.20 9.53 8.52
C ALA A 86 -17.87 9.82 9.87
N PHE A 87 -17.15 9.64 11.00
CA PHE A 87 -17.65 9.85 12.35
C PHE A 87 -16.95 11.01 13.06
N LYS A 88 -16.10 11.72 12.34
CA LYS A 88 -15.32 12.84 12.83
C LYS A 88 -15.75 14.13 12.17
N GLN A 89 -15.65 15.20 12.89
CA GLN A 89 -15.98 16.54 12.40
C GLN A 89 -14.69 17.23 11.96
N VAL A 90 -14.52 17.37 10.65
CA VAL A 90 -13.34 18.01 10.04
C VAL A 90 -13.82 19.07 9.07
N GLU A 91 -13.51 20.32 9.36
CA GLU A 91 -13.88 21.44 8.50
C GLU A 91 -12.94 21.58 7.30
N PRO A 92 -13.47 21.97 6.12
CA PRO A 92 -12.64 22.16 4.94
C PRO A 92 -11.65 23.32 5.15
N CYS A 93 -10.41 23.10 4.68
CA CYS A 93 -9.36 24.13 4.77
C CYS A 93 -9.75 25.39 4.01
N ARG A 94 -9.71 26.55 4.67
CA ARG A 94 -9.98 27.88 4.07
C ARG A 94 -8.74 28.57 3.51
N ALA A 95 -7.62 27.90 3.46
CA ALA A 95 -6.35 28.44 2.97
C ALA A 95 -5.95 29.78 3.67
N CYS A 96 -6.29 29.94 4.93
CA CYS A 96 -5.99 31.17 5.70
C CYS A 96 -4.51 31.30 6.08
N ASN A 97 -3.68 30.29 5.80
CA ASN A 97 -2.23 30.21 6.02
C ASN A 97 -1.77 30.38 7.48
N ARG A 98 -2.68 30.34 8.46
CA ARG A 98 -2.32 30.50 9.86
C ARG A 98 -1.42 29.36 10.37
N CYS A 99 -1.74 28.12 9.99
CA CYS A 99 -0.95 26.94 10.38
C CYS A 99 0.43 26.87 9.69
N GLY A 100 0.61 27.55 8.55
CA GLY A 100 1.90 27.66 7.85
C GLY A 100 2.86 28.70 8.48
N MET A 101 2.39 29.45 9.47
CA MET A 101 3.18 30.48 10.17
C MET A 101 3.32 30.13 11.67
N ASP A 102 3.63 28.88 11.96
CA ASP A 102 3.90 28.32 13.32
C ASP A 102 2.69 28.37 14.28
N GLY A 103 1.48 28.52 13.75
CA GLY A 103 0.26 28.52 14.55
C GLY A 103 -0.56 27.22 14.43
N PRO A 104 -1.44 26.95 15.41
CA PRO A 104 -2.46 25.91 15.25
C PRO A 104 -3.45 26.31 14.17
N CYS A 105 -4.23 25.34 13.66
CA CYS A 105 -5.35 25.63 12.77
C CYS A 105 -6.33 26.60 13.44
N ILE A 106 -7.06 27.42 12.64
CA ILE A 106 -8.10 28.28 13.18
C ILE A 106 -9.35 27.48 13.59
N PHE A 107 -9.49 26.26 13.03
CA PHE A 107 -10.54 25.33 13.40
C PHE A 107 -10.05 24.46 14.56
N ASP A 108 -10.87 24.40 15.60
CA ASP A 108 -10.69 23.48 16.73
C ASP A 108 -11.66 22.30 16.50
N ASP A 109 -11.23 21.41 15.62
CA ASP A 109 -11.98 20.25 15.18
C ASP A 109 -11.19 18.95 15.34
N ASP A 110 -11.78 17.82 14.98
CA ASP A 110 -11.15 16.49 15.10
C ASP A 110 -9.86 16.33 14.27
N PHE A 111 -9.58 17.24 13.33
CA PHE A 111 -8.30 17.27 12.62
C PHE A 111 -7.12 17.59 13.56
N SER A 112 -7.37 18.31 14.63
CA SER A 112 -6.36 18.63 15.64
C SER A 112 -5.80 17.36 16.32
N GLU A 113 -6.66 16.34 16.50
CA GLU A 113 -6.25 15.01 16.99
C GLU A 113 -5.43 14.24 15.95
N LEU A 114 -5.87 14.27 14.67
CA LEU A 114 -5.24 13.54 13.58
C LEU A 114 -3.88 14.11 13.17
N ARG A 115 -3.72 15.44 13.22
CA ARG A 115 -2.55 16.17 12.70
C ARG A 115 -1.21 15.63 13.21
N PRO A 116 -0.97 15.42 14.52
CA PRO A 116 0.31 14.92 14.99
C PRO A 116 0.63 13.53 14.43
N HIS A 117 -0.37 12.66 14.33
CA HIS A 117 -0.20 11.31 13.76
C HIS A 117 0.18 11.35 12.29
N LEU A 118 -0.39 12.29 11.50
CA LEU A 118 -0.02 12.46 10.09
C LEU A 118 1.40 12.98 9.90
N ILE A 119 1.86 13.88 10.78
CA ILE A 119 3.22 14.44 10.72
C ILE A 119 4.27 13.37 11.04
N GLU A 120 3.95 12.47 11.97
CA GLU A 120 4.85 11.40 12.41
C GLU A 120 4.72 10.10 11.60
N ALA A 121 3.76 10.03 10.67
CA ALA A 121 3.49 8.83 9.91
C ALA A 121 4.58 8.53 8.87
N ASP A 122 5.03 7.29 8.83
CA ASP A 122 5.85 6.74 7.74
C ASP A 122 4.98 6.36 6.54
N MET A 123 3.70 6.00 6.78
CA MET A 123 2.74 5.60 5.76
C MET A 123 1.34 6.08 6.10
N VAL A 124 0.60 6.50 5.07
CA VAL A 124 -0.83 6.82 5.17
C VAL A 124 -1.62 5.92 4.22
N VAL A 125 -2.64 5.26 4.77
CA VAL A 125 -3.52 4.34 4.04
C VAL A 125 -4.92 4.91 3.97
N PHE A 126 -5.49 4.98 2.77
CA PHE A 126 -6.86 5.43 2.53
C PHE A 126 -7.75 4.24 2.19
N ALA A 127 -8.76 3.98 3.03
CA ALA A 127 -9.79 2.98 2.79
C ALA A 127 -11.13 3.68 2.53
N THR A 128 -11.40 3.97 1.26
CA THR A 128 -12.60 4.69 0.86
C THR A 128 -13.58 3.77 0.12
N PRO A 129 -14.89 3.89 0.36
CA PRO A 129 -15.89 3.22 -0.46
C PRO A 129 -15.94 3.87 -1.84
N MET A 130 -16.23 3.06 -2.86
CA MET A 130 -16.50 3.59 -4.19
C MET A 130 -18.00 3.87 -4.31
N TYR A 131 -18.36 5.15 -4.45
CA TYR A 131 -19.72 5.57 -4.72
C TYR A 131 -19.83 5.98 -6.19
N TYR A 132 -20.99 5.68 -6.78
CA TYR A 132 -21.32 6.12 -8.12
C TYR A 132 -21.77 7.59 -8.07
N PHE A 133 -21.04 8.48 -8.73
CA PHE A 133 -21.25 9.94 -8.68
C PHE A 133 -21.23 10.55 -7.26
N GLY A 134 -20.40 10.04 -6.34
CA GLY A 134 -20.16 10.62 -5.03
C GLY A 134 -18.99 11.59 -5.01
#